data_9f968bcbfdc328cfd1f3d1925653fc2f
#
_entry.id   9f968bcbfdc328cfd1f3d1925653fc2f
#
_cell.length_a   1.000
_cell.length_b   1.000
_cell.length_c   1.000
_cell.angle_alpha   90.00
_cell.angle_beta   90.00
_cell.angle_gamma   90.00
#
_symmetry.space_group_name_H-M   'P 1'
#
loop_
_entity.id
_entity.type
_entity.pdbx_description
1 polymer ?
#
loop_
_entity_poly.entity_id
_entity_poly.type
_entity_poly.pdbx_seq_one_letter_code
_entity_poly.pdbx_strand_id
1 'polypeptide(L)'
;MNLEHLLSADYVVYKSNSVCKVEGLEERVIAGTLDKRNYLVLVPINKRESKTYVPADNELLIGKIRKALTKEEIDKVLMSVKGRETPWPEDRKVRSEYFRSVLNDGNHMELILMIRCIMSRKQALLKSHRKISGQDDSALQNAMKMISEEFAFSLGI
;
A
#
# COMPACT_ATOMS: atom_id res chain seq x y z
N MET A 1 -8.91 8.44 9.99
CA MET A 1 -9.77 8.00 11.11
C MET A 1 -9.13 8.41 12.42
N ASN A 2 -9.91 8.64 13.45
CA ASN A 2 -9.36 8.91 14.79
C ASN A 2 -9.16 7.58 15.56
N LEU A 3 -8.46 7.65 16.68
CA LEU A 3 -8.13 6.45 17.48
C LEU A 3 -9.36 5.67 17.94
N GLU A 4 -10.42 6.36 18.34
CA GLU A 4 -11.68 5.70 18.79
C GLU A 4 -12.30 4.87 17.67
N HIS A 5 -12.38 5.43 16.46
CA HIS A 5 -12.91 4.72 15.30
C HIS A 5 -12.03 3.52 14.94
N LEU A 6 -10.69 3.69 15.05
CA LEU A 6 -9.76 2.59 14.77
C LEU A 6 -9.91 1.45 15.76
N LEU A 7 -10.09 1.75 17.05
CA LEU A 7 -10.27 0.72 18.08
C LEU A 7 -11.58 -0.06 17.93
N SER A 8 -12.59 0.54 17.30
CA SER A 8 -13.85 -0.13 17.02
C SER A 8 -13.87 -0.88 15.68
N ALA A 9 -12.87 -0.68 14.84
CA ALA A 9 -12.77 -1.36 13.56
C ALA A 9 -12.08 -2.72 13.73
N ASP A 10 -12.51 -3.72 12.94
CA ASP A 10 -11.85 -5.03 12.92
C ASP A 10 -10.60 -5.03 12.04
N TYR A 11 -10.68 -4.36 10.89
CA TYR A 11 -9.61 -4.30 9.89
C TYR A 11 -9.39 -2.87 9.40
N VAL A 12 -8.14 -2.55 9.14
CA VAL A 12 -7.73 -1.24 8.60
C VAL A 12 -6.61 -1.45 7.57
N VAL A 13 -6.29 -0.40 6.83
CA VAL A 13 -5.18 -0.41 5.88
C VAL A 13 -4.11 0.56 6.36
N TYR A 14 -2.88 0.08 6.41
CA TYR A 14 -1.73 0.86 6.87
C TYR A 14 -0.48 0.42 6.10
N LYS A 15 0.48 1.31 5.94
CA LYS A 15 1.78 1.12 5.24
C LYS A 15 1.72 0.16 4.04
N SER A 16 2.12 0.65 2.88
CA SER A 16 2.14 -0.13 1.63
C SER A 16 0.78 -0.77 1.31
N ASN A 17 -0.30 -0.11 1.71
CA ASN A 17 -1.69 -0.57 1.53
C ASN A 17 -1.93 -1.97 2.12
N SER A 18 -1.24 -2.31 3.21
CA SER A 18 -1.40 -3.60 3.87
C SER A 18 -2.67 -3.64 4.71
N VAL A 19 -3.48 -4.68 4.52
CA VAL A 19 -4.67 -4.89 5.35
C VAL A 19 -4.24 -5.53 6.66
N CYS A 20 -4.65 -4.90 7.77
CA CYS A 20 -4.27 -5.32 9.11
C CYS A 20 -5.50 -5.51 9.99
N LYS A 21 -5.44 -6.53 10.85
CA LYS A 21 -6.41 -6.69 11.92
C LYS A 21 -6.02 -5.79 13.08
N VAL A 22 -6.98 -5.10 13.67
CA VAL A 22 -6.78 -4.25 14.85
C VAL A 22 -6.88 -5.13 16.10
N GLU A 23 -5.78 -5.24 16.85
CA GLU A 23 -5.79 -6.00 18.13
C GLU A 23 -6.13 -5.14 19.34
N GLY A 24 -5.95 -3.81 19.24
CA GLY A 24 -6.24 -2.88 20.33
C GLY A 24 -5.04 -2.10 20.76
N LEU A 25 -5.07 -1.59 21.99
CA LEU A 25 -3.97 -0.84 22.58
C LEU A 25 -3.11 -1.74 23.46
N GLU A 26 -1.81 -1.51 23.40
CA GLU A 26 -0.84 -2.18 24.25
C GLU A 26 0.12 -1.15 24.83
N GLU A 27 0.33 -1.20 26.14
CA GLU A 27 1.29 -0.35 26.82
C GLU A 27 2.67 -1.00 26.79
N ARG A 28 3.67 -0.26 26.35
CA ARG A 28 5.04 -0.75 26.28
C ARG A 28 6.01 0.27 26.86
N VAL A 29 7.05 -0.25 27.51
CA VAL A 29 8.15 0.57 28.05
C VAL A 29 9.08 0.95 26.91
N ILE A 30 9.42 2.25 26.83
CA ILE A 30 10.38 2.74 25.85
C ILE A 30 11.78 2.26 26.26
N ALA A 31 12.50 1.65 25.31
CA ALA A 31 13.85 1.13 25.57
C ALA A 31 14.79 2.22 26.13
N GLY A 32 15.49 1.88 27.25
CA GLY A 32 16.41 2.78 27.91
C GLY A 32 15.78 3.82 28.82
N THR A 33 14.45 3.77 29.02
CA THR A 33 13.72 4.66 29.91
C THR A 33 12.78 3.88 30.83
N LEU A 34 12.18 4.56 31.81
CA LEU A 34 11.10 4.00 32.62
C LEU A 34 9.72 4.44 32.10
N ASP A 35 9.70 5.20 31.01
CA ASP A 35 8.48 5.74 30.45
C ASP A 35 7.69 4.67 29.70
N LYS A 36 6.39 4.66 29.93
CA LYS A 36 5.45 3.78 29.25
C LYS A 36 4.71 4.55 28.18
N ARG A 37 4.43 3.90 27.06
CA ARG A 37 3.72 4.50 25.95
C ARG A 37 2.68 3.53 25.42
N ASN A 38 1.53 4.05 25.03
CA ASN A 38 0.48 3.26 24.44
C ASN A 38 0.68 3.15 22.92
N TYR A 39 0.52 1.94 22.40
CA TYR A 39 0.63 1.65 20.97
C TYR A 39 -0.65 0.99 20.49
N LEU A 40 -1.11 1.41 19.31
CA LEU A 40 -2.12 0.67 18.57
C LEU A 40 -1.42 -0.52 17.91
N VAL A 41 -1.93 -1.72 18.15
CA VAL A 41 -1.33 -2.96 17.62
C VAL A 41 -2.11 -3.41 16.39
N LEU A 42 -1.41 -3.50 15.27
CA LEU A 42 -1.95 -3.95 13.98
C LEU A 42 -1.23 -5.22 13.55
N VAL A 43 -1.99 -6.21 13.10
CA VAL A 43 -1.43 -7.46 12.60
C VAL A 43 -1.79 -7.62 11.12
N PRO A 44 -0.78 -7.55 10.23
CA PRO A 44 -1.02 -7.76 8.79
C PRO A 44 -1.63 -9.15 8.55
N ILE A 45 -2.67 -9.23 7.74
CA ILE A 45 -3.37 -10.49 7.48
C ILE A 45 -2.50 -11.53 6.77
N ASN A 46 -1.49 -11.08 6.01
CA ASN A 46 -0.57 -11.95 5.28
C ASN A 46 0.71 -12.29 6.06
N LYS A 47 0.93 -11.63 7.19
CA LYS A 47 2.11 -11.85 8.05
C LYS A 47 1.70 -11.83 9.51
N ARG A 48 0.90 -12.80 9.91
CA ARG A 48 0.34 -12.87 11.27
C ARG A 48 1.38 -12.86 12.39
N GLU A 49 2.61 -13.22 12.09
CA GLU A 49 3.71 -13.22 13.06
C GLU A 49 4.35 -11.85 13.23
N SER A 50 4.05 -10.91 12.33
CA SER A 50 4.61 -9.57 12.35
C SER A 50 3.58 -8.58 12.87
N LYS A 51 3.77 -8.12 14.11
CA LYS A 51 2.92 -7.07 14.68
C LYS A 51 3.51 -5.71 14.36
N THR A 52 2.64 -4.77 14.02
CA THR A 52 3.02 -3.37 13.82
C THR A 52 2.49 -2.55 14.99
N TYR A 53 3.37 -1.78 15.60
CA TYR A 53 3.06 -0.94 16.76
C TYR A 53 3.05 0.52 16.32
N VAL A 54 1.90 1.17 16.40
CA VAL A 54 1.74 2.58 16.03
C VAL A 54 1.53 3.39 17.30
N PRO A 55 2.41 4.36 17.62
CA PRO A 55 2.22 5.19 18.81
C PRO A 55 0.84 5.86 18.78
N ALA A 56 0.04 5.60 19.81
CA ALA A 56 -1.33 6.07 19.88
C ALA A 56 -1.44 7.60 19.96
N ASP A 57 -0.41 8.27 20.45
CA ASP A 57 -0.33 9.73 20.56
C ASP A 57 0.27 10.42 19.34
N ASN A 58 0.70 9.67 18.34
CA ASN A 58 1.25 10.22 17.10
C ASN A 58 0.13 10.43 16.07
N GLU A 59 -0.43 11.63 16.05
CA GLU A 59 -1.56 11.98 15.18
C GLU A 59 -1.24 11.81 13.69
N LEU A 60 0.00 12.06 13.28
CA LEU A 60 0.41 11.90 11.87
C LEU A 60 0.35 10.44 11.43
N LEU A 61 0.86 9.54 12.27
CA LEU A 61 0.84 8.11 11.95
C LEU A 61 -0.57 7.53 12.05
N ILE A 62 -1.32 7.89 13.09
CA ILE A 62 -2.72 7.47 13.23
C ILE A 62 -3.56 7.96 12.05
N GLY A 63 -3.33 9.19 11.59
CA GLY A 63 -4.04 9.76 10.44
C GLY A 63 -3.77 9.05 9.11
N LYS A 64 -2.70 8.27 9.00
CA LYS A 64 -2.37 7.48 7.81
C LYS A 64 -3.09 6.14 7.76
N ILE A 65 -3.73 5.73 8.85
CA ILE A 65 -4.51 4.51 8.91
C ILE A 65 -5.91 4.80 8.35
N ARG A 66 -6.39 3.97 7.45
CA ARG A 66 -7.67 4.18 6.78
C ARG A 66 -8.47 2.89 6.65
N LYS A 67 -9.72 3.02 6.28
CA LYS A 67 -10.56 1.87 5.92
C LYS A 67 -10.14 1.33 4.55
N ALA A 68 -10.32 0.02 4.34
CA ALA A 68 -10.20 -0.56 3.01
C ALA A 68 -11.27 0.02 2.08
N LEU A 69 -10.96 0.12 0.80
CA LEU A 69 -11.93 0.57 -0.19
C LEU A 69 -13.13 -0.37 -0.23
N THR A 70 -14.31 0.20 -0.37
CA THR A 70 -15.52 -0.60 -0.65
C THR A 70 -15.51 -1.07 -2.10
N LYS A 71 -16.37 -2.05 -2.42
CA LYS A 71 -16.54 -2.51 -3.80
C LYS A 71 -16.90 -1.35 -4.75
N GLU A 72 -17.80 -0.48 -4.30
CA GLU A 72 -18.23 0.70 -5.08
C GLU A 72 -17.08 1.67 -5.31
N GLU A 73 -16.23 1.88 -4.30
CA GLU A 73 -15.04 2.72 -4.43
C GLU A 73 -14.01 2.11 -5.39
N ILE A 74 -13.84 0.79 -5.35
CA ILE A 74 -12.98 0.06 -6.30
C ILE A 74 -13.49 0.26 -7.74
N ASP A 75 -14.79 0.11 -7.95
CA ASP A 75 -15.39 0.32 -9.27
C ASP A 75 -15.14 1.75 -9.78
N LYS A 76 -15.24 2.74 -8.91
CA LYS A 76 -14.93 4.14 -9.25
C LYS A 76 -13.46 4.32 -9.65
N VAL A 77 -12.55 3.70 -8.93
CA VAL A 77 -11.11 3.74 -9.26
C VAL A 77 -10.88 3.14 -10.65
N LEU A 78 -11.43 1.95 -10.91
CA LEU A 78 -11.26 1.27 -12.18
C LEU A 78 -11.84 2.09 -13.35
N MET A 79 -13.01 2.72 -13.14
CA MET A 79 -13.60 3.60 -14.14
C MET A 79 -12.76 4.84 -14.42
N SER A 80 -12.16 5.40 -13.37
CA SER A 80 -11.37 6.64 -13.49
C SER A 80 -10.08 6.46 -14.28
N VAL A 81 -9.52 5.24 -14.32
CA VAL A 81 -8.29 4.94 -15.07
C VAL A 81 -8.56 4.37 -16.46
N LYS A 82 -9.82 4.13 -16.81
CA LYS A 82 -10.18 3.58 -18.10
C LYS A 82 -9.76 4.51 -19.23
N GLY A 83 -9.04 3.97 -20.21
CA GLY A 83 -8.56 4.73 -21.36
C GLY A 83 -7.39 5.67 -21.08
N ARG A 84 -6.89 5.70 -19.85
CA ARG A 84 -5.73 6.53 -19.49
C ARG A 84 -4.45 5.70 -19.61
N GLU A 85 -3.40 6.35 -20.09
CA GLU A 85 -2.08 5.75 -20.23
C GLU A 85 -1.03 6.71 -19.67
N THR A 86 0.03 6.15 -19.12
CA THR A 86 1.17 6.90 -18.63
C THR A 86 2.36 6.61 -19.55
N PRO A 87 2.99 7.65 -20.12
CA PRO A 87 4.18 7.45 -20.95
C PRO A 87 5.32 6.81 -20.15
N TRP A 88 6.07 5.92 -20.79
CA TRP A 88 7.24 5.32 -20.16
C TRP A 88 8.34 6.38 -19.97
N PRO A 89 8.77 6.66 -18.73
CA PRO A 89 9.89 7.57 -18.50
C PRO A 89 11.20 6.92 -19.01
N GLU A 90 11.81 7.48 -20.02
CA GLU A 90 13.03 6.89 -20.64
C GLU A 90 14.26 7.02 -19.75
N ASP A 91 14.39 8.11 -19.01
CA ASP A 91 15.50 8.30 -18.08
C ASP A 91 15.33 7.39 -16.88
N ARG A 92 16.31 6.51 -16.64
CA ARG A 92 16.27 5.51 -15.59
C ARG A 92 16.13 6.10 -14.19
N LYS A 93 16.82 7.20 -13.91
CA LYS A 93 16.78 7.85 -12.61
C LYS A 93 15.43 8.50 -12.37
N VAL A 94 14.94 9.24 -13.36
CA VAL A 94 13.61 9.88 -13.31
C VAL A 94 12.52 8.81 -13.09
N ARG A 95 12.61 7.72 -13.82
CA ARG A 95 11.66 6.60 -13.71
C ARG A 95 11.68 5.97 -12.33
N SER A 96 12.86 5.71 -11.79
CA SER A 96 13.03 5.12 -10.46
C SER A 96 12.43 6.02 -9.36
N GLU A 97 12.68 7.32 -9.45
CA GLU A 97 12.13 8.30 -8.50
C GLU A 97 10.60 8.39 -8.60
N TYR A 98 10.09 8.38 -9.83
CA TYR A 98 8.64 8.39 -10.07
C TYR A 98 7.96 7.16 -9.47
N PHE A 99 8.47 5.97 -9.75
CA PHE A 99 7.89 4.72 -9.22
C PHE A 99 7.96 4.67 -7.69
N ARG A 100 9.06 5.14 -7.11
CA ARG A 100 9.19 5.21 -5.65
C ARG A 100 8.15 6.13 -5.04
N SER A 101 7.93 7.28 -5.65
CA SER A 101 6.91 8.24 -5.20
C SER A 101 5.51 7.63 -5.23
N VAL A 102 5.15 6.95 -6.32
CA VAL A 102 3.84 6.29 -6.45
C VAL A 102 3.65 5.20 -5.38
N LEU A 103 4.69 4.40 -5.16
CA LEU A 103 4.64 3.34 -4.14
C LEU A 103 4.52 3.91 -2.72
N ASN A 104 5.20 5.01 -2.43
CA ASN A 104 5.13 5.65 -1.11
C ASN A 104 3.78 6.30 -0.85
N ASP A 105 3.19 6.93 -1.87
CA ASP A 105 1.89 7.58 -1.73
C ASP A 105 0.75 6.59 -1.61
N GLY A 106 0.86 5.43 -2.25
CA GLY A 106 -0.15 4.39 -2.20
C GLY A 106 -1.48 4.75 -2.85
N ASN A 107 -1.52 5.77 -3.70
CA ASN A 107 -2.73 6.16 -4.41
C ASN A 107 -3.14 5.08 -5.42
N HIS A 108 -4.37 4.60 -5.33
CA HIS A 108 -4.85 3.46 -6.13
C HIS A 108 -4.82 3.72 -7.63
N MET A 109 -5.24 4.91 -8.06
CA MET A 109 -5.24 5.28 -9.48
C MET A 109 -3.82 5.29 -10.04
N GLU A 110 -2.91 5.94 -9.33
CA GLU A 110 -1.51 6.03 -9.73
C GLU A 110 -0.84 4.65 -9.76
N LEU A 111 -1.14 3.80 -8.79
CA LEU A 111 -0.62 2.42 -8.76
C LEU A 111 -1.10 1.63 -9.97
N ILE A 112 -2.36 1.72 -10.33
CA ILE A 112 -2.91 1.01 -11.49
C ILE A 112 -2.30 1.52 -12.79
N LEU A 113 -2.16 2.84 -12.93
CA LEU A 113 -1.53 3.44 -14.11
C LEU A 113 -0.05 3.02 -14.24
N MET A 114 0.65 2.97 -13.10
CA MET A 114 2.04 2.50 -13.06
C MET A 114 2.14 1.02 -13.47
N ILE A 115 1.26 0.18 -12.96
CA ILE A 115 1.21 -1.25 -13.32
C ILE A 115 1.01 -1.40 -14.83
N ARG A 116 0.06 -0.68 -15.41
CA ARG A 116 -0.19 -0.72 -16.86
C ARG A 116 1.02 -0.25 -17.66
N CYS A 117 1.65 0.82 -17.21
CA CYS A 117 2.83 1.38 -17.85
C CYS A 117 3.96 0.34 -17.92
N ILE A 118 4.28 -0.27 -16.79
CA ILE A 118 5.36 -1.28 -16.71
C ILE A 118 5.00 -2.53 -17.51
N MET A 119 3.77 -3.00 -17.40
CA MET A 119 3.33 -4.20 -18.15
C MET A 119 3.38 -3.99 -19.65
N SER A 120 2.95 -2.84 -20.14
CA SER A 120 3.03 -2.49 -21.57
C SER A 120 4.47 -2.50 -22.05
N ARG A 121 5.38 -1.93 -21.25
CA ARG A 121 6.80 -1.91 -21.60
C ARG A 121 7.41 -3.30 -21.60
N LYS A 122 7.05 -4.10 -20.59
CA LYS A 122 7.49 -5.49 -20.48
C LYS A 122 7.08 -6.30 -21.72
N GLN A 123 5.82 -6.18 -22.14
CA GLN A 123 5.31 -6.87 -23.32
C GLN A 123 6.01 -6.41 -24.60
N ALA A 124 6.23 -5.10 -24.75
CA ALA A 124 6.93 -4.55 -25.91
C ALA A 124 8.37 -5.07 -26.01
N LEU A 125 9.08 -5.17 -24.88
CA LEU A 125 10.44 -5.71 -24.84
C LEU A 125 10.48 -7.20 -25.16
N LEU A 126 9.49 -7.96 -24.69
CA LEU A 126 9.40 -9.40 -24.95
C LEU A 126 9.25 -9.71 -26.44
N LYS A 127 8.57 -8.86 -27.20
CA LYS A 127 8.45 -9.02 -28.66
C LYS A 127 9.82 -8.95 -29.36
N SER A 128 10.79 -8.26 -28.76
CA SER A 128 12.16 -8.16 -29.24
C SER A 128 13.12 -9.08 -28.49
N HIS A 129 12.61 -10.09 -27.78
CA HIS A 129 13.38 -11.03 -26.94
C HIS A 129 14.20 -10.33 -25.87
N ARG A 130 13.69 -9.21 -25.33
CA ARG A 130 14.35 -8.42 -24.27
C ARG A 130 13.54 -8.48 -23.00
N LYS A 131 14.19 -8.21 -21.87
CA LYS A 131 13.55 -8.20 -20.53
C LYS A 131 13.65 -6.80 -19.93
N ILE A 132 12.69 -6.44 -19.06
CA ILE A 132 12.79 -5.23 -18.26
C ILE A 132 13.88 -5.43 -17.19
N SER A 133 14.38 -4.31 -16.63
CA SER A 133 15.35 -4.38 -15.54
C SER A 133 14.73 -5.00 -14.29
N GLY A 134 15.57 -5.59 -13.44
CA GLY A 134 15.12 -6.12 -12.15
C GLY A 134 14.48 -5.06 -11.26
N GLN A 135 14.98 -3.84 -11.33
CA GLN A 135 14.45 -2.72 -10.57
C GLN A 135 13.02 -2.35 -11.02
N ASP A 136 12.78 -2.30 -12.31
CA ASP A 136 11.45 -2.01 -12.87
C ASP A 136 10.47 -3.17 -12.56
N ASP A 137 10.94 -4.40 -12.64
CA ASP A 137 10.12 -5.56 -12.31
C ASP A 137 9.75 -5.59 -10.81
N SER A 138 10.69 -5.23 -9.93
CA SER A 138 10.42 -5.12 -8.50
C SER A 138 9.35 -4.07 -8.20
N ALA A 139 9.41 -2.92 -8.89
CA ALA A 139 8.39 -1.88 -8.76
C ALA A 139 7.01 -2.41 -9.19
N LEU A 140 6.96 -3.16 -10.28
CA LEU A 140 5.72 -3.80 -10.75
C LEU A 140 5.16 -4.77 -9.70
N GLN A 141 5.99 -5.66 -9.18
CA GLN A 141 5.55 -6.66 -8.19
C GLN A 141 5.04 -5.98 -6.91
N ASN A 142 5.73 -4.95 -6.44
CA ASN A 142 5.32 -4.22 -5.24
C ASN A 142 3.97 -3.52 -5.47
N ALA A 143 3.80 -2.86 -6.61
CA ALA A 143 2.54 -2.19 -6.93
C ALA A 143 1.38 -3.17 -7.05
N MET A 144 1.59 -4.31 -7.70
CA MET A 144 0.59 -5.37 -7.83
C MET A 144 0.18 -5.92 -6.47
N LYS A 145 1.14 -6.12 -5.58
CA LYS A 145 0.88 -6.60 -4.22
C LYS A 145 0.02 -5.61 -3.45
N MET A 146 0.35 -4.32 -3.52
CA MET A 146 -0.39 -3.26 -2.83
C MET A 146 -1.85 -3.17 -3.27
N ILE A 147 -2.10 -3.38 -4.56
CA ILE A 147 -3.47 -3.37 -5.12
C ILE A 147 -4.20 -4.68 -4.80
N SER A 148 -3.57 -5.82 -5.02
CA SER A 148 -4.24 -7.12 -4.93
C SER A 148 -4.66 -7.48 -3.51
N GLU A 149 -3.87 -7.18 -2.51
CA GLU A 149 -4.22 -7.48 -1.12
C GLU A 149 -5.51 -6.78 -0.69
N GLU A 150 -5.56 -5.48 -0.90
CA GLU A 150 -6.73 -4.70 -0.50
C GLU A 150 -7.95 -5.04 -1.32
N PHE A 151 -7.82 -5.14 -2.64
CA PHE A 151 -8.93 -5.45 -3.51
C PHE A 151 -9.50 -6.84 -3.24
N ALA A 152 -8.64 -7.84 -3.04
CA ALA A 152 -9.08 -9.18 -2.68
C ALA A 152 -9.85 -9.19 -1.35
N PHE A 153 -9.34 -8.48 -0.36
CA PHE A 153 -10.01 -8.34 0.94
C PHE A 153 -11.39 -7.71 0.79
N SER A 154 -11.47 -6.59 0.07
CA SER A 154 -12.72 -5.83 -0.10
C SER A 154 -13.76 -6.56 -0.95
N LEU A 155 -13.31 -7.37 -1.90
CA LEU A 155 -14.18 -8.15 -2.78
C LEU A 155 -14.51 -9.55 -2.23
N GLY A 156 -13.87 -9.95 -1.13
CA GLY A 156 -14.11 -11.24 -0.49
C GLY A 156 -13.57 -12.43 -1.27
N ILE A 157 -12.48 -12.24 -1.98
CA ILE A 157 -11.89 -13.30 -2.82
C ILE A 157 -10.49 -13.71 -2.39
#